data_33b6533be9c12ff6ad5c7098a5c29631
#
_entry.id   33b6533be9c12ff6ad5c7098a5c29631
#
_cell.length_a   1.000
_cell.length_b   1.000
_cell.length_c   1.000
_cell.angle_alpha   90.00
_cell.angle_beta   90.00
_cell.angle_gamma   90.00
#
_symmetry.space_group_name_H-M   'P 1'
#
loop_
_entity.id
_entity.type
_entity.pdbx_description
1 polymer ?
#
loop_
_entity_poly.entity_id
_entity_poly.type
_entity_poly.pdbx_seq_one_letter_code
_entity_poly.pdbx_strand_id
1 'polypeptide(L)'
;MKREDFSFDSRDGKTKLHAVRWSGEDGKEPVAIVQIVHGMCEHVDRYEDFASFLVSKGMVVTAEDHLGHGGSITDNKKGYFCKQDPATVVVRDVHRLKKITQEMYPQVPYYIIGHSMGSFILRNYLFRYGKGIDGAVIMGTGMTPRPAALMLKFLASVGCFFGKAAKPSELINKIAFGTYLKNIPNARTASDWLSKDEAVVDKYIEDPLCGFDFPCNGFKTLAELILRLHKKSNIEKMPVTLRILITSGAEDPVGNYGEDPKKVYKSFIDEGMQKVELKLYENDRHEILNETDHEKVYEDIFNWIVKA
;
A
#
# COMPACT_ATOMS: atom_id res chain seq x y z
N MET A 1 -20.06 13.60 4.28
CA MET A 1 -19.24 12.82 3.30
C MET A 1 -20.15 11.81 2.61
N LYS A 2 -20.12 11.77 1.28
CA LYS A 2 -20.79 10.73 0.48
C LYS A 2 -19.80 9.60 0.20
N ARG A 3 -20.18 8.36 0.47
CA ARG A 3 -19.48 7.16 0.05
C ARG A 3 -20.22 6.50 -1.10
N GLU A 4 -19.49 6.07 -2.12
CA GLU A 4 -20.02 5.33 -3.26
C GLU A 4 -19.18 4.08 -3.49
N ASP A 5 -19.81 2.92 -3.32
CA ASP A 5 -19.23 1.63 -3.62
C ASP A 5 -19.53 1.27 -5.09
N PHE A 6 -18.52 0.85 -5.82
CA PHE A 6 -18.64 0.47 -7.22
C PHE A 6 -17.68 -0.67 -7.56
N SER A 7 -17.73 -1.17 -8.78
CA SER A 7 -16.81 -2.19 -9.23
C SER A 7 -16.31 -1.93 -10.65
N PHE A 8 -15.11 -2.43 -10.94
CA PHE A 8 -14.54 -2.39 -12.28
C PHE A 8 -13.78 -3.68 -12.58
N ASP A 9 -13.57 -3.96 -13.89
CA ASP A 9 -12.90 -5.21 -14.31
C ASP A 9 -11.40 -5.13 -14.03
N SER A 10 -10.85 -6.13 -13.34
CA SER A 10 -9.41 -6.30 -13.17
C SER A 10 -8.70 -6.58 -14.50
N ARG A 11 -7.41 -6.31 -14.51
CA ARG A 11 -6.52 -6.68 -15.62
C ARG A 11 -6.13 -8.15 -15.64
N ASP A 12 -6.65 -8.95 -14.71
CA ASP A 12 -6.61 -10.42 -14.79
C ASP A 12 -7.58 -10.98 -15.84
N GLY A 13 -8.52 -10.15 -16.36
CA GLY A 13 -9.52 -10.48 -17.36
C GLY A 13 -10.70 -11.32 -16.88
N LYS A 14 -10.88 -11.47 -15.57
CA LYS A 14 -11.91 -12.33 -14.96
C LYS A 14 -12.64 -11.70 -13.79
N THR A 15 -11.91 -11.01 -12.92
CA THR A 15 -12.40 -10.55 -11.63
C THR A 15 -12.94 -9.12 -11.72
N LYS A 16 -14.06 -8.86 -11.08
CA LYS A 16 -14.48 -7.49 -10.77
C LYS A 16 -13.90 -7.10 -9.42
N LEU A 17 -13.17 -5.99 -9.41
CA LEU A 17 -12.63 -5.41 -8.19
C LEU A 17 -13.67 -4.51 -7.56
N HIS A 18 -13.84 -4.63 -6.25
CA HIS A 18 -14.56 -3.68 -5.42
C HIS A 18 -13.72 -2.41 -5.28
N ALA A 19 -14.38 -1.27 -5.34
CA ALA A 19 -13.76 0.03 -5.14
C ALA A 19 -14.73 0.97 -4.43
N VAL A 20 -14.15 1.95 -3.75
CA VAL A 20 -14.90 2.97 -3.02
C VAL A 20 -14.41 4.35 -3.47
N ARG A 21 -15.35 5.29 -3.53
CA ARG A 21 -15.09 6.72 -3.67
C ARG A 21 -15.77 7.47 -2.54
N TRP A 22 -15.00 8.31 -1.85
CA TRP A 22 -15.49 9.25 -0.86
C TRP A 22 -15.38 10.68 -1.41
N SER A 23 -16.44 11.47 -1.30
CA SER A 23 -16.52 12.82 -1.84
C SER A 23 -17.34 13.75 -0.95
N GLY A 24 -17.21 15.06 -1.15
CA GLY A 24 -18.10 16.05 -0.58
C GLY A 24 -19.52 15.95 -1.17
N GLU A 25 -20.49 16.53 -0.47
CA GLU A 25 -21.91 16.53 -0.87
C GLU A 25 -22.29 17.79 -1.67
N ASP A 26 -21.44 18.79 -1.66
CA ASP A 26 -21.73 20.13 -2.19
C ASP A 26 -21.51 20.29 -3.70
N GLY A 27 -21.07 19.24 -4.38
CA GLY A 27 -20.86 19.24 -5.84
C GLY A 27 -19.75 20.18 -6.32
N LYS A 28 -18.94 20.74 -5.40
CA LYS A 28 -17.78 21.57 -5.77
C LYS A 28 -16.69 20.75 -6.41
N GLU A 29 -15.91 21.41 -7.28
CA GLU A 29 -14.71 20.79 -7.84
C GLU A 29 -13.71 20.49 -6.71
N PRO A 30 -13.19 19.26 -6.61
CA PRO A 30 -12.27 18.91 -5.54
C PRO A 30 -10.90 19.58 -5.72
N VAL A 31 -10.25 19.88 -4.61
CA VAL A 31 -8.90 20.47 -4.57
C VAL A 31 -7.85 19.50 -5.12
N ALA A 32 -8.01 18.21 -4.82
CA ALA A 32 -7.16 17.13 -5.30
C ALA A 32 -7.90 15.78 -5.24
N ILE A 33 -7.42 14.82 -6.00
CA ILE A 33 -7.81 13.41 -5.88
C ILE A 33 -6.69 12.66 -5.16
N VAL A 34 -7.08 11.85 -4.18
CA VAL A 34 -6.16 10.95 -3.46
C VAL A 34 -6.61 9.51 -3.67
N GLN A 35 -5.78 8.71 -4.34
CA GLN A 35 -6.01 7.27 -4.46
C GLN A 35 -5.20 6.53 -3.41
N ILE A 36 -5.85 5.67 -2.63
CA ILE A 36 -5.20 4.85 -1.61
C ILE A 36 -4.98 3.44 -2.16
N VAL A 37 -3.77 2.92 -1.98
CA VAL A 37 -3.34 1.57 -2.34
C VAL A 37 -2.99 0.85 -1.05
N HIS A 38 -3.90 -0.01 -0.59
CA HIS A 38 -3.84 -0.65 0.73
C HIS A 38 -2.73 -1.72 0.84
N GLY A 39 -2.46 -2.14 2.07
CA GLY A 39 -1.45 -3.12 2.41
C GLY A 39 -1.88 -4.57 2.22
N MET A 40 -1.09 -5.48 2.75
CA MET A 40 -1.34 -6.92 2.72
C MET A 40 -2.31 -7.30 3.84
N CYS A 41 -3.24 -8.22 3.54
CA CYS A 41 -4.20 -8.76 4.51
C CYS A 41 -5.03 -7.67 5.22
N GLU A 42 -5.45 -6.67 4.46
CA GLU A 42 -6.35 -5.60 4.87
C GLU A 42 -7.25 -5.19 3.69
N HIS A 43 -8.08 -4.17 3.86
CA HIS A 43 -9.02 -3.70 2.84
C HIS A 43 -9.32 -2.20 2.97
N VAL A 44 -10.06 -1.65 2.00
CA VAL A 44 -10.29 -0.22 1.84
C VAL A 44 -11.00 0.45 3.02
N ASP A 45 -11.89 -0.25 3.73
CA ASP A 45 -12.68 0.36 4.82
C ASP A 45 -11.82 0.82 6.00
N ARG A 46 -10.61 0.27 6.15
CA ARG A 46 -9.66 0.70 7.17
C ARG A 46 -9.11 2.12 6.98
N TYR A 47 -9.39 2.71 5.85
CA TYR A 47 -8.96 4.07 5.50
C TYR A 47 -10.09 5.08 5.56
N GLU A 48 -11.29 4.72 6.05
CA GLU A 48 -12.47 5.59 6.04
C GLU A 48 -12.28 6.86 6.87
N ASP A 49 -11.64 6.76 8.04
CA ASP A 49 -11.37 7.93 8.90
C ASP A 49 -10.43 8.93 8.21
N PHE A 50 -9.34 8.44 7.62
CA PHE A 50 -8.42 9.27 6.83
C PHE A 50 -9.10 9.85 5.59
N ALA A 51 -9.91 9.06 4.89
CA ALA A 51 -10.69 9.53 3.74
C ALA A 51 -11.68 10.63 4.15
N SER A 52 -12.37 10.45 5.28
CA SER A 52 -13.29 11.45 5.85
C SER A 52 -12.59 12.77 6.14
N PHE A 53 -11.40 12.71 6.76
CA PHE A 53 -10.57 13.88 7.00
C PHE A 53 -10.23 14.61 5.69
N LEU A 54 -9.70 13.89 4.68
CA LEU A 54 -9.34 14.50 3.40
C LEU A 54 -10.55 15.08 2.65
N VAL A 55 -11.70 14.41 2.71
CA VAL A 55 -12.95 14.91 2.12
C VAL A 55 -13.40 16.18 2.84
N SER A 56 -13.25 16.28 4.17
CA SER A 56 -13.55 17.51 4.92
C SER A 56 -12.69 18.71 4.48
N LYS A 57 -11.51 18.44 3.92
CA LYS A 57 -10.59 19.43 3.35
C LYS A 57 -10.84 19.68 1.85
N GLY A 58 -11.94 19.16 1.28
CA GLY A 58 -12.33 19.40 -0.12
C GLY A 58 -11.68 18.47 -1.14
N MET A 59 -11.14 17.34 -0.73
CA MET A 59 -10.57 16.33 -1.64
C MET A 59 -11.59 15.26 -2.01
N VAL A 60 -11.32 14.53 -3.09
CA VAL A 60 -11.96 13.26 -3.40
C VAL A 60 -10.95 12.15 -3.09
N VAL A 61 -11.41 11.11 -2.38
CA VAL A 61 -10.59 9.94 -2.07
C VAL A 61 -11.17 8.73 -2.78
N THR A 62 -10.32 7.86 -3.33
CA THR A 62 -10.72 6.60 -3.94
C THR A 62 -9.75 5.48 -3.58
N ALA A 63 -10.26 4.26 -3.51
CA ALA A 63 -9.46 3.07 -3.26
C ALA A 63 -10.10 1.85 -3.89
N GLU A 64 -9.30 0.85 -4.26
CA GLU A 64 -9.80 -0.48 -4.62
C GLU A 64 -9.30 -1.53 -3.64
N ASP A 65 -10.12 -2.55 -3.40
CA ASP A 65 -9.66 -3.79 -2.82
C ASP A 65 -8.87 -4.59 -3.86
N HIS A 66 -7.63 -4.89 -3.57
CA HIS A 66 -6.79 -5.69 -4.47
C HIS A 66 -7.37 -7.09 -4.68
N LEU A 67 -7.03 -7.74 -5.78
CA LEU A 67 -7.36 -9.16 -6.00
C LEU A 67 -7.11 -9.99 -4.73
N GLY A 68 -8.11 -10.74 -4.31
CA GLY A 68 -8.04 -11.58 -3.12
C GLY A 68 -8.12 -10.83 -1.78
N HIS A 69 -8.49 -9.55 -1.78
CA HIS A 69 -8.66 -8.74 -0.56
C HIS A 69 -10.05 -8.11 -0.51
N GLY A 70 -10.54 -7.84 0.69
CA GLY A 70 -11.81 -7.15 0.92
C GLY A 70 -12.96 -7.68 0.06
N GLY A 71 -13.72 -6.77 -0.55
CA GLY A 71 -14.82 -7.07 -1.46
C GLY A 71 -14.42 -7.67 -2.82
N SER A 72 -13.10 -7.76 -3.10
CA SER A 72 -12.55 -8.38 -4.31
C SER A 72 -12.15 -9.86 -4.11
N ILE A 73 -12.47 -10.46 -2.95
CA ILE A 73 -12.26 -11.89 -2.70
C ILE A 73 -13.23 -12.70 -3.54
N THR A 74 -12.70 -13.63 -4.36
CA THR A 74 -13.49 -14.59 -5.14
C THR A 74 -13.15 -16.02 -4.72
N ASP A 75 -14.15 -16.92 -4.75
CA ASP A 75 -13.98 -18.34 -4.41
C ASP A 75 -13.33 -18.59 -3.03
N ASN A 76 -13.52 -17.69 -2.06
CA ASN A 76 -12.88 -17.72 -0.73
C ASN A 76 -11.34 -17.79 -0.77
N LYS A 77 -10.70 -17.27 -1.83
CA LYS A 77 -9.25 -17.28 -2.01
C LYS A 77 -8.63 -15.99 -1.51
N LYS A 78 -8.59 -15.81 -0.18
CA LYS A 78 -7.93 -14.64 0.44
C LYS A 78 -6.46 -14.55 0.04
N GLY A 79 -6.00 -13.34 -0.31
CA GLY A 79 -4.62 -13.05 -0.68
C GLY A 79 -4.14 -13.64 -2.01
N TYR A 80 -5.01 -14.32 -2.75
CA TYR A 80 -4.70 -14.86 -4.07
C TYR A 80 -4.94 -13.80 -5.15
N PHE A 81 -3.91 -13.35 -5.83
CA PHE A 81 -4.06 -12.35 -6.88
C PHE A 81 -4.57 -12.97 -8.20
N CYS A 82 -3.68 -13.55 -9.00
CA CYS A 82 -4.06 -14.26 -10.23
C CYS A 82 -2.96 -15.23 -10.66
N LYS A 83 -3.23 -16.03 -11.71
CA LYS A 83 -2.28 -17.04 -12.19
C LYS A 83 -1.12 -16.46 -13.00
N GLN A 84 -1.39 -15.46 -13.84
CA GLN A 84 -0.41 -14.91 -14.80
C GLN A 84 0.02 -13.52 -14.39
N ASP A 85 1.32 -13.33 -14.19
CA ASP A 85 1.99 -12.07 -13.88
C ASP A 85 1.24 -11.16 -12.86
N PRO A 86 0.88 -11.70 -11.68
CA PRO A 86 0.06 -10.97 -10.71
C PRO A 86 0.68 -9.64 -10.28
N ALA A 87 2.01 -9.53 -10.21
CA ALA A 87 2.68 -8.29 -9.87
C ALA A 87 2.49 -7.18 -10.92
N THR A 88 2.31 -7.53 -12.18
CA THR A 88 1.96 -6.54 -13.22
C THR A 88 0.46 -6.25 -13.20
N VAL A 89 -0.36 -7.25 -12.96
CA VAL A 89 -1.82 -7.11 -12.92
C VAL A 89 -2.22 -6.11 -11.83
N VAL A 90 -1.76 -6.28 -10.59
CA VAL A 90 -2.12 -5.39 -9.48
C VAL A 90 -1.70 -3.92 -9.75
N VAL A 91 -0.53 -3.70 -10.32
CA VAL A 91 -0.09 -2.33 -10.72
C VAL A 91 -0.97 -1.73 -11.80
N ARG A 92 -1.44 -2.56 -12.74
CA ARG A 92 -2.34 -2.12 -13.82
C ARG A 92 -3.77 -1.89 -13.33
N ASP A 93 -4.19 -2.58 -12.28
CA ASP A 93 -5.49 -2.36 -11.64
C ASP A 93 -5.52 -1.01 -10.92
N VAL A 94 -4.48 -0.68 -10.14
CA VAL A 94 -4.28 0.67 -9.57
C VAL A 94 -4.34 1.75 -10.67
N HIS A 95 -3.68 1.52 -11.82
CA HIS A 95 -3.75 2.46 -12.94
C HIS A 95 -5.14 2.54 -13.57
N ARG A 96 -5.90 1.45 -13.59
CA ARG A 96 -7.27 1.45 -14.12
C ARG A 96 -8.20 2.28 -13.26
N LEU A 97 -8.14 2.12 -11.93
CA LEU A 97 -8.90 2.97 -11.01
C LEU A 97 -8.52 4.45 -11.18
N LYS A 98 -7.21 4.75 -11.26
CA LYS A 98 -6.73 6.11 -11.57
C LYS A 98 -7.41 6.69 -12.81
N LYS A 99 -7.47 5.92 -13.90
CA LYS A 99 -8.10 6.39 -15.13
C LYS A 99 -9.59 6.64 -14.97
N ILE A 100 -10.32 5.72 -14.35
CA ILE A 100 -11.76 5.85 -14.08
C ILE A 100 -12.03 7.13 -13.27
N THR A 101 -11.27 7.36 -12.20
CA THR A 101 -11.47 8.53 -11.35
C THR A 101 -11.05 9.83 -12.06
N GLN A 102 -9.95 9.81 -12.81
CA GLN A 102 -9.48 11.01 -13.54
C GLN A 102 -10.44 11.42 -14.67
N GLU A 103 -11.14 10.47 -15.30
CA GLU A 103 -12.18 10.78 -16.31
C GLU A 103 -13.35 11.56 -15.70
N MET A 104 -13.63 11.39 -14.43
CA MET A 104 -14.67 12.15 -13.70
C MET A 104 -14.19 13.55 -13.28
N TYR A 105 -12.87 13.72 -13.08
CA TYR A 105 -12.25 14.96 -12.63
C TYR A 105 -11.00 15.26 -13.47
N PRO A 106 -11.15 15.64 -14.76
CA PRO A 106 -10.03 15.64 -15.73
C PRO A 106 -8.87 16.58 -15.40
N GLN A 107 -9.14 17.71 -14.74
CA GLN A 107 -8.17 18.78 -14.48
C GLN A 107 -7.70 18.82 -13.02
N VAL A 108 -8.21 17.92 -12.19
CA VAL A 108 -7.91 17.91 -10.76
C VAL A 108 -6.57 17.19 -10.52
N PRO A 109 -5.66 17.78 -9.74
CA PRO A 109 -4.38 17.13 -9.37
C PRO A 109 -4.58 15.76 -8.74
N TYR A 110 -3.74 14.79 -9.09
CA TYR A 110 -3.89 13.39 -8.70
C TYR A 110 -2.69 12.88 -7.89
N TYR A 111 -2.97 12.44 -6.68
CA TYR A 111 -1.98 11.87 -5.77
C TYR A 111 -2.30 10.40 -5.47
N ILE A 112 -1.26 9.59 -5.26
CA ILE A 112 -1.43 8.19 -4.85
C ILE A 112 -0.66 7.95 -3.55
N ILE A 113 -1.34 7.35 -2.57
CA ILE A 113 -0.77 6.94 -1.30
C ILE A 113 -0.72 5.42 -1.28
N GLY A 114 0.45 4.82 -1.08
CA GLY A 114 0.59 3.37 -0.94
C GLY A 114 1.14 3.00 0.43
N HIS A 115 0.43 2.15 1.15
CA HIS A 115 0.80 1.69 2.48
C HIS A 115 1.32 0.25 2.45
N SER A 116 2.40 -0.05 3.15
CA SER A 116 2.94 -1.40 3.31
C SER A 116 3.17 -2.11 1.96
N MET A 117 2.53 -3.25 1.70
CA MET A 117 2.51 -3.88 0.37
C MET A 117 2.07 -2.90 -0.72
N GLY A 118 1.09 -2.04 -0.44
CA GLY A 118 0.66 -0.97 -1.35
C GLY A 118 1.79 0.01 -1.69
N SER A 119 2.74 0.23 -0.80
CA SER A 119 3.92 1.04 -1.08
C SER A 119 4.86 0.39 -2.12
N PHE A 120 4.98 -0.94 -2.10
CA PHE A 120 5.73 -1.67 -3.12
C PHE A 120 4.99 -1.66 -4.47
N ILE A 121 3.65 -1.78 -4.44
CA ILE A 121 2.81 -1.65 -5.63
C ILE A 121 2.96 -0.24 -6.21
N LEU A 122 2.85 0.81 -5.38
CA LEU A 122 3.02 2.20 -5.79
C LEU A 122 4.40 2.47 -6.38
N ARG A 123 5.49 2.02 -5.75
CA ARG A 123 6.84 2.17 -6.31
C ARG A 123 6.97 1.51 -7.68
N ASN A 124 6.36 0.34 -7.91
CA ASN A 124 6.28 -0.29 -9.23
C ASN A 124 5.40 0.50 -10.21
N TYR A 125 4.32 1.13 -9.71
CA TYR A 125 3.46 2.02 -10.49
C TYR A 125 4.26 3.24 -11.01
N LEU A 126 5.05 3.87 -10.16
CA LEU A 126 5.83 5.06 -10.50
C LEU A 126 6.80 4.81 -11.65
N PHE A 127 7.41 3.65 -11.74
CA PHE A 127 8.31 3.27 -12.84
C PHE A 127 7.63 3.26 -14.21
N ARG A 128 6.31 3.07 -14.24
CA ARG A 128 5.56 2.91 -15.48
C ARG A 128 4.61 4.07 -15.77
N TYR A 129 4.01 4.61 -14.74
CA TYR A 129 2.91 5.57 -14.85
C TYR A 129 3.14 6.87 -14.08
N GLY A 130 4.30 7.08 -13.49
CA GLY A 130 4.61 8.24 -12.67
C GLY A 130 4.44 9.60 -13.37
N LYS A 131 4.49 9.63 -14.71
CA LYS A 131 4.22 10.86 -15.50
C LYS A 131 2.75 11.31 -15.45
N GLY A 132 1.84 10.47 -15.00
CA GLY A 132 0.41 10.73 -15.03
C GLY A 132 -0.18 11.11 -13.66
N ILE A 133 0.65 11.45 -12.67
CA ILE A 133 0.24 11.89 -11.34
C ILE A 133 1.10 13.06 -10.88
N ASP A 134 0.58 13.83 -9.93
CA ASP A 134 1.22 15.04 -9.40
C ASP A 134 2.12 14.75 -8.20
N GLY A 135 1.84 13.66 -7.48
CA GLY A 135 2.69 13.23 -6.38
C GLY A 135 2.33 11.85 -5.83
N ALA A 136 3.24 11.31 -5.02
CA ALA A 136 3.12 9.99 -4.40
C ALA A 136 3.55 10.03 -2.93
N VAL A 137 2.77 9.37 -2.06
CA VAL A 137 3.14 9.13 -0.66
C VAL A 137 3.44 7.64 -0.49
N ILE A 138 4.68 7.32 -0.19
CA ILE A 138 5.19 5.97 0.02
C ILE A 138 5.25 5.75 1.54
N MET A 139 4.30 5.00 2.10
CA MET A 139 4.08 4.87 3.53
C MET A 139 4.36 3.46 4.03
N GLY A 140 5.03 3.31 5.19
CA GLY A 140 5.31 2.02 5.80
C GLY A 140 6.10 1.08 4.88
N THR A 141 7.07 1.63 4.13
CA THR A 141 7.81 0.90 3.11
C THR A 141 9.07 0.25 3.66
N GLY A 142 9.47 -0.85 3.05
CA GLY A 142 10.71 -1.55 3.34
C GLY A 142 11.69 -1.58 2.17
N MET A 143 12.89 -2.10 2.45
CA MET A 143 13.90 -2.39 1.42
C MET A 143 14.52 -3.78 1.66
N THR A 144 13.65 -4.79 1.62
CA THR A 144 14.04 -6.21 1.81
C THR A 144 15.22 -6.55 0.91
N PRO A 145 16.33 -7.11 1.47
CA PRO A 145 17.50 -7.45 0.67
C PRO A 145 17.18 -8.42 -0.47
N ARG A 146 17.81 -8.20 -1.63
CA ARG A 146 17.55 -9.00 -2.84
C ARG A 146 17.69 -10.52 -2.61
N PRO A 147 18.70 -11.06 -1.85
CA PRO A 147 18.76 -12.49 -1.56
C PRO A 147 17.54 -13.00 -0.77
N ALA A 148 17.05 -12.24 0.20
CA ALA A 148 15.86 -12.59 0.98
C ALA A 148 14.60 -12.61 0.09
N ALA A 149 14.44 -11.62 -0.79
CA ALA A 149 13.33 -11.58 -1.76
C ALA A 149 13.39 -12.74 -2.77
N LEU A 150 14.60 -13.15 -3.22
CA LEU A 150 14.78 -14.33 -4.07
C LEU A 150 14.43 -15.62 -3.33
N MET A 151 14.82 -15.77 -2.07
CA MET A 151 14.46 -16.92 -1.23
C MET A 151 12.95 -16.99 -1.04
N LEU A 152 12.30 -15.87 -0.70
CA LEU A 152 10.84 -15.78 -0.57
C LEU A 152 10.15 -16.21 -1.87
N LYS A 153 10.60 -15.67 -3.02
CA LYS A 153 10.06 -16.02 -4.34
C LYS A 153 10.24 -17.52 -4.63
N PHE A 154 11.38 -18.10 -4.31
CA PHE A 154 11.67 -19.52 -4.51
C PHE A 154 10.72 -20.39 -3.67
N LEU A 155 10.65 -20.18 -2.36
CA LEU A 155 9.78 -20.95 -1.46
C LEU A 155 8.30 -20.87 -1.88
N ALA A 156 7.82 -19.65 -2.17
CA ALA A 156 6.45 -19.42 -2.64
C ALA A 156 6.19 -20.10 -4.00
N SER A 157 7.17 -20.09 -4.92
CA SER A 157 7.04 -20.75 -6.22
C SER A 157 6.98 -22.27 -6.09
N VAL A 158 7.74 -22.86 -5.19
CA VAL A 158 7.66 -24.30 -4.85
C VAL A 158 6.26 -24.64 -4.35
N GLY A 159 5.70 -23.87 -3.42
CA GLY A 159 4.32 -24.06 -2.96
C GLY A 159 3.31 -23.98 -4.10
N CYS A 160 3.44 -22.98 -4.99
CA CYS A 160 2.58 -22.85 -6.16
C CYS A 160 2.68 -24.04 -7.12
N PHE A 161 3.89 -24.55 -7.36
CA PHE A 161 4.13 -25.70 -8.23
C PHE A 161 3.43 -26.96 -7.71
N PHE A 162 3.44 -27.18 -6.39
CA PHE A 162 2.74 -28.32 -5.76
C PHE A 162 1.23 -28.06 -5.50
N GLY A 163 0.61 -27.14 -6.22
CA GLY A 163 -0.84 -26.90 -6.18
C GLY A 163 -1.32 -26.13 -4.95
N LYS A 164 -0.41 -25.53 -4.17
CA LYS A 164 -0.73 -24.76 -2.96
C LYS A 164 -0.82 -23.24 -3.22
N ALA A 165 -1.03 -22.82 -4.47
CA ALA A 165 -1.01 -21.40 -4.84
C ALA A 165 -1.98 -20.54 -4.01
N ALA A 166 -3.20 -21.02 -3.77
CA ALA A 166 -4.23 -20.33 -2.98
C ALA A 166 -4.25 -20.79 -1.50
N LYS A 167 -3.28 -21.59 -1.07
CA LYS A 167 -3.21 -22.06 0.32
C LYS A 167 -2.20 -21.26 1.11
N PRO A 168 -2.49 -20.94 2.37
CA PRO A 168 -1.54 -20.33 3.30
C PRO A 168 -0.29 -21.21 3.46
N SER A 169 0.82 -20.58 3.83
CA SER A 169 2.06 -21.28 4.17
C SER A 169 2.58 -20.78 5.51
N GLU A 170 2.31 -21.52 6.57
CA GLU A 170 2.77 -21.20 7.92
C GLU A 170 4.29 -20.98 7.97
N LEU A 171 5.06 -21.79 7.25
CA LEU A 171 6.51 -21.63 7.17
C LEU A 171 6.89 -20.26 6.59
N ILE A 172 6.27 -19.86 5.48
CA ILE A 172 6.60 -18.58 4.83
C ILE A 172 6.12 -17.43 5.70
N ASN A 173 4.91 -17.53 6.30
CA ASN A 173 4.39 -16.52 7.23
C ASN A 173 5.35 -16.34 8.42
N LYS A 174 5.81 -17.44 9.03
CA LYS A 174 6.77 -17.38 10.14
C LYS A 174 8.12 -16.75 9.74
N ILE A 175 8.63 -17.04 8.55
CA ILE A 175 9.87 -16.43 8.04
C ILE A 175 9.65 -14.94 7.77
N ALA A 176 8.52 -14.55 7.18
CA ALA A 176 8.23 -13.17 6.79
C ALA A 176 7.97 -12.26 8.00
N PHE A 177 7.26 -12.75 9.03
CA PHE A 177 6.75 -11.92 10.13
C PHE A 177 7.32 -12.28 11.50
N GLY A 178 7.99 -13.42 11.63
CA GLY A 178 8.40 -13.98 12.93
C GLY A 178 9.36 -13.11 13.76
N THR A 179 9.91 -12.03 13.18
CA THR A 179 10.80 -11.09 13.87
C THR A 179 10.15 -9.76 14.21
N TYR A 180 8.90 -9.50 13.77
CA TYR A 180 8.28 -8.17 13.89
C TYR A 180 8.01 -7.74 15.34
N LEU A 181 7.78 -8.70 16.22
CA LEU A 181 7.58 -8.43 17.66
C LEU A 181 8.87 -8.35 18.48
N LYS A 182 10.03 -8.64 17.88
CA LYS A 182 11.30 -8.78 18.62
C LYS A 182 11.65 -7.55 19.48
N ASN A 183 11.36 -6.36 18.98
CA ASN A 183 11.66 -5.11 19.66
C ASN A 183 10.41 -4.42 20.22
N ILE A 184 9.30 -5.12 20.32
CA ILE A 184 8.08 -4.61 20.92
C ILE A 184 7.95 -5.20 22.33
N PRO A 185 8.24 -4.41 23.38
CA PRO A 185 8.17 -4.91 24.74
C PRO A 185 6.71 -5.21 25.11
N ASN A 186 6.51 -6.32 25.81
CA ASN A 186 5.19 -6.73 26.32
C ASN A 186 4.10 -6.82 25.24
N ALA A 187 4.47 -7.29 24.02
CA ALA A 187 3.49 -7.49 22.96
C ALA A 187 2.33 -8.38 23.46
N ARG A 188 1.13 -7.87 23.36
CA ARG A 188 -0.12 -8.50 23.82
C ARG A 188 -0.63 -9.51 22.79
N THR A 189 -0.42 -9.20 21.51
CA THR A 189 -0.87 -9.99 20.38
C THR A 189 0.21 -10.15 19.31
N ALA A 190 -0.02 -11.04 18.34
CA ALA A 190 0.86 -11.19 17.18
C ALA A 190 0.82 -9.99 16.21
N SER A 191 -0.14 -9.09 16.37
CA SER A 191 -0.37 -7.92 15.51
C SER A 191 0.02 -6.58 16.14
N ASP A 192 0.56 -6.56 17.34
CA ASP A 192 0.92 -5.30 18.03
C ASP A 192 2.01 -4.48 17.32
N TRP A 193 2.68 -5.06 16.33
CA TRP A 193 3.60 -4.33 15.47
C TRP A 193 2.91 -3.34 14.50
N LEU A 194 1.58 -3.44 14.37
CA LEU A 194 0.79 -2.56 13.50
C LEU A 194 0.66 -1.16 14.09
N SER A 195 0.23 -1.07 15.34
CA SER A 195 -0.01 0.21 16.03
C SER A 195 0.18 0.06 17.54
N LYS A 196 0.39 1.17 18.25
CA LYS A 196 0.34 1.28 19.72
C LYS A 196 -1.08 1.38 20.25
N ASP A 197 -2.02 1.76 19.41
CA ASP A 197 -3.43 1.80 19.77
C ASP A 197 -3.98 0.37 19.82
N GLU A 198 -4.19 -0.13 21.03
CA GLU A 198 -4.70 -1.49 21.26
C GLU A 198 -6.08 -1.70 20.64
N ALA A 199 -6.94 -0.67 20.62
CA ALA A 199 -8.28 -0.78 20.03
C ALA A 199 -8.21 -0.94 18.50
N VAL A 200 -7.24 -0.31 17.85
CA VAL A 200 -6.98 -0.50 16.40
C VAL A 200 -6.49 -1.91 16.12
N VAL A 201 -5.57 -2.42 16.95
CA VAL A 201 -5.05 -3.79 16.82
C VAL A 201 -6.16 -4.81 17.04
N ASP A 202 -7.01 -4.61 18.05
CA ASP A 202 -8.15 -5.52 18.33
C ASP A 202 -9.14 -5.54 17.16
N LYS A 203 -9.53 -4.39 16.62
CA LYS A 203 -10.38 -4.30 15.43
C LYS A 203 -9.78 -5.03 14.23
N TYR A 204 -8.46 -4.93 14.03
CA TYR A 204 -7.78 -5.65 12.94
C TYR A 204 -7.86 -7.17 13.14
N ILE A 205 -7.72 -7.65 14.38
CA ILE A 205 -7.77 -9.08 14.71
C ILE A 205 -9.20 -9.62 14.59
N GLU A 206 -10.20 -8.84 14.99
CA GLU A 206 -11.62 -9.20 14.94
C GLU A 206 -12.18 -9.20 13.52
N ASP A 207 -11.57 -8.45 12.59
CA ASP A 207 -12.03 -8.35 11.22
C ASP A 207 -11.67 -9.61 10.40
N PRO A 208 -12.67 -10.39 9.93
CA PRO A 208 -12.40 -11.59 9.16
C PRO A 208 -11.74 -11.33 7.79
N LEU A 209 -11.73 -10.09 7.32
CA LEU A 209 -11.07 -9.67 6.08
C LEU A 209 -9.63 -9.19 6.31
N CYS A 210 -9.18 -9.11 7.58
CA CYS A 210 -7.85 -8.71 7.97
C CYS A 210 -7.05 -9.89 8.55
N GLY A 211 -5.74 -9.75 8.63
CA GLY A 211 -4.86 -10.65 9.38
C GLY A 211 -4.84 -12.12 8.94
N PHE A 212 -5.40 -12.45 7.81
CA PHE A 212 -5.42 -13.82 7.32
C PHE A 212 -4.02 -14.30 6.86
N ASP A 213 -3.77 -15.59 6.98
CA ASP A 213 -2.53 -16.19 6.50
C ASP A 213 -2.36 -16.04 4.99
N PHE A 214 -1.28 -15.37 4.59
CA PHE A 214 -1.03 -15.05 3.19
C PHE A 214 -0.67 -16.30 2.38
N PRO A 215 -1.26 -16.51 1.19
CA PRO A 215 -1.02 -17.71 0.40
C PRO A 215 0.28 -17.65 -0.40
N CYS A 216 0.73 -18.81 -0.89
CA CYS A 216 1.96 -18.89 -1.70
C CYS A 216 1.94 -17.96 -2.92
N ASN A 217 0.79 -17.81 -3.61
CA ASN A 217 0.67 -16.89 -4.75
C ASN A 217 0.85 -15.43 -4.31
N GLY A 218 0.29 -15.05 -3.17
CA GLY A 218 0.44 -13.72 -2.58
C GLY A 218 1.90 -13.41 -2.27
N PHE A 219 2.62 -14.30 -1.57
CA PHE A 219 4.04 -14.13 -1.28
C PHE A 219 4.91 -14.10 -2.53
N LYS A 220 4.59 -14.92 -3.54
CA LYS A 220 5.29 -14.87 -4.83
C LYS A 220 5.11 -13.52 -5.52
N THR A 221 3.91 -12.96 -5.46
CA THR A 221 3.58 -11.64 -5.99
C THR A 221 4.35 -10.54 -5.27
N LEU A 222 4.32 -10.56 -3.93
CA LEU A 222 5.06 -9.61 -3.09
C LEU A 222 6.57 -9.66 -3.38
N ALA A 223 7.14 -10.86 -3.43
CA ALA A 223 8.56 -11.04 -3.74
C ALA A 223 8.93 -10.51 -5.13
N GLU A 224 8.07 -10.69 -6.13
CA GLU A 224 8.27 -10.15 -7.48
C GLU A 224 8.22 -8.61 -7.48
N LEU A 225 7.26 -8.00 -6.77
CA LEU A 225 7.18 -6.55 -6.60
C LEU A 225 8.48 -6.02 -5.98
N ILE A 226 8.96 -6.64 -4.89
CA ILE A 226 10.21 -6.24 -4.21
C ILE A 226 11.41 -6.39 -5.14
N LEU A 227 11.55 -7.50 -5.86
CA LEU A 227 12.68 -7.73 -6.77
C LEU A 227 12.77 -6.70 -7.90
N ARG A 228 11.63 -6.19 -8.37
CA ARG A 228 11.59 -5.11 -9.39
C ARG A 228 12.14 -3.79 -8.85
N LEU A 229 12.04 -3.54 -7.52
CA LEU A 229 12.56 -2.33 -6.89
C LEU A 229 14.09 -2.28 -6.82
N HIS A 230 14.76 -3.43 -6.92
CA HIS A 230 16.23 -3.50 -6.96
C HIS A 230 16.85 -3.15 -8.32
N LYS A 231 16.04 -2.90 -9.35
CA LYS A 231 16.54 -2.53 -10.69
C LYS A 231 16.64 -1.01 -10.81
N LYS A 232 17.86 -0.47 -10.80
CA LYS A 232 18.13 0.97 -11.00
C LYS A 232 17.42 1.53 -12.23
N SER A 233 17.48 0.81 -13.36
CA SER A 233 16.81 1.18 -14.61
C SER A 233 15.29 1.36 -14.48
N ASN A 234 14.67 1.00 -13.39
CA ASN A 234 13.27 1.30 -13.11
C ASN A 234 13.12 2.70 -12.52
N ILE A 235 13.97 3.08 -11.55
CA ILE A 235 13.94 4.43 -10.97
C ILE A 235 14.22 5.49 -12.04
N GLU A 236 15.18 5.24 -12.94
CA GLU A 236 15.53 6.12 -14.06
C GLU A 236 14.34 6.44 -15.01
N LYS A 237 13.28 5.63 -14.99
CA LYS A 237 12.06 5.88 -15.79
C LYS A 237 11.11 6.87 -15.15
N MET A 238 11.29 7.17 -13.88
CA MET A 238 10.42 8.09 -13.15
C MET A 238 10.72 9.54 -13.57
N PRO A 239 9.71 10.42 -13.58
CA PRO A 239 9.97 11.85 -13.77
C PRO A 239 10.81 12.37 -12.60
N VAL A 240 11.97 12.95 -12.89
CA VAL A 240 12.86 13.49 -11.83
C VAL A 240 12.23 14.61 -11.00
N THR A 241 11.20 15.26 -11.53
CA THR A 241 10.43 16.34 -10.88
C THR A 241 9.19 15.84 -10.14
N LEU A 242 8.89 14.53 -10.16
CA LEU A 242 7.76 13.97 -9.45
C LEU A 242 7.93 14.20 -7.93
N ARG A 243 6.89 14.73 -7.32
CA ARG A 243 6.87 14.92 -5.87
C ARG A 243 6.66 13.59 -5.16
N ILE A 244 7.53 13.28 -4.21
CA ILE A 244 7.46 12.04 -3.43
C ILE A 244 7.64 12.37 -1.95
N LEU A 245 6.71 11.93 -1.13
CA LEU A 245 6.86 11.85 0.32
C LEU A 245 7.08 10.38 0.71
N ILE A 246 8.19 10.10 1.37
CA ILE A 246 8.42 8.81 2.03
C ILE A 246 8.13 9.00 3.51
N THR A 247 7.26 8.18 4.09
CA THR A 247 6.89 8.33 5.49
C THR A 247 6.69 6.97 6.17
N SER A 248 7.03 6.88 7.44
CA SER A 248 6.92 5.65 8.24
C SER A 248 7.01 5.97 9.72
N GLY A 249 6.52 5.07 10.55
CA GLY A 249 6.87 5.07 11.97
C GLY A 249 8.34 4.70 12.17
N ALA A 250 8.99 5.32 13.14
CA ALA A 250 10.38 4.98 13.47
C ALA A 250 10.48 3.65 14.26
N GLU A 251 9.36 3.17 14.79
CA GLU A 251 9.26 1.86 15.46
C GLU A 251 8.67 0.77 14.54
N ASP A 252 8.51 1.06 13.23
CA ASP A 252 8.00 0.11 12.23
C ASP A 252 9.01 -1.00 11.90
N PRO A 253 8.74 -2.28 12.26
CA PRO A 253 9.65 -3.39 11.94
C PRO A 253 9.71 -3.70 10.43
N VAL A 254 8.68 -3.38 9.65
CA VAL A 254 8.67 -3.55 8.18
C VAL A 254 9.70 -2.64 7.53
N GLY A 255 9.80 -1.41 8.03
CA GLY A 255 10.78 -0.41 7.62
C GLY A 255 12.14 -0.56 8.30
N ASN A 256 12.38 -1.69 9.00
CA ASN A 256 13.60 -1.89 9.78
C ASN A 256 13.88 -0.68 10.71
N TYR A 257 12.84 -0.26 11.44
CA TYR A 257 12.90 0.84 12.40
C TYR A 257 13.40 2.16 11.78
N GLY A 258 12.84 2.51 10.63
CA GLY A 258 13.15 3.75 9.89
C GLY A 258 14.37 3.67 8.98
N GLU A 259 15.20 2.62 9.07
CA GLU A 259 16.41 2.51 8.25
C GLU A 259 16.12 2.22 6.76
N ASP A 260 15.09 1.44 6.48
CA ASP A 260 14.74 1.12 5.10
C ASP A 260 14.07 2.31 4.36
N PRO A 261 13.16 3.09 4.94
CA PRO A 261 12.72 4.37 4.37
C PRO A 261 13.87 5.32 4.03
N LYS A 262 14.89 5.43 4.90
CA LYS A 262 16.11 6.22 4.62
C LYS A 262 16.88 5.71 3.40
N LYS A 263 17.01 4.38 3.26
CA LYS A 263 17.64 3.76 2.08
C LYS A 263 16.84 4.01 0.80
N VAL A 264 15.50 3.94 0.88
CA VAL A 264 14.61 4.25 -0.25
C VAL A 264 14.77 5.71 -0.67
N TYR A 265 14.74 6.63 0.30
CA TYR A 265 15.00 8.05 0.07
C TYR A 265 16.34 8.26 -0.63
N LYS A 266 17.42 7.70 -0.06
CA LYS A 266 18.76 7.80 -0.64
C LYS A 266 18.80 7.25 -2.06
N SER A 267 18.14 6.12 -2.35
CA SER A 267 18.15 5.54 -3.68
C SER A 267 17.48 6.45 -4.73
N PHE A 268 16.47 7.20 -4.36
CA PHE A 268 15.82 8.17 -5.25
C PHE A 268 16.71 9.41 -5.48
N ILE A 269 17.35 9.91 -4.43
CA ILE A 269 18.28 11.05 -4.56
C ILE A 269 19.50 10.66 -5.40
N ASP A 270 20.07 9.47 -5.19
CA ASP A 270 21.23 8.96 -5.95
C ASP A 270 20.91 8.80 -7.47
N GLU A 271 19.64 8.58 -7.82
CA GLU A 271 19.16 8.52 -9.22
C GLU A 271 18.63 9.88 -9.73
N GLY A 272 18.90 10.97 -9.02
CA GLY A 272 18.64 12.34 -9.49
C GLY A 272 17.23 12.88 -9.29
N MET A 273 16.40 12.21 -8.48
CA MET A 273 15.06 12.73 -8.13
C MET A 273 15.19 14.02 -7.33
N GLN A 274 14.46 15.07 -7.73
CA GLN A 274 14.65 16.44 -7.21
C GLN A 274 13.69 16.82 -6.08
N LYS A 275 12.54 16.17 -5.99
CA LYS A 275 11.45 16.54 -5.07
C LYS A 275 11.04 15.34 -4.20
N VAL A 276 11.99 14.82 -3.44
CA VAL A 276 11.77 13.72 -2.51
C VAL A 276 11.93 14.23 -1.09
N GLU A 277 10.95 13.94 -0.25
CA GLU A 277 10.96 14.26 1.17
C GLU A 277 10.89 12.96 1.99
N LEU A 278 11.52 12.95 3.15
CA LEU A 278 11.44 11.85 4.12
C LEU A 278 10.95 12.39 5.45
N LYS A 279 9.90 11.78 6.00
CA LYS A 279 9.39 12.08 7.33
C LYS A 279 9.17 10.81 8.12
N LEU A 280 9.82 10.70 9.28
CA LEU A 280 9.62 9.61 10.23
C LEU A 280 8.89 10.15 11.46
N TYR A 281 7.97 9.34 12.00
CA TYR A 281 7.25 9.61 13.25
C TYR A 281 7.88 8.77 14.35
N GLU A 282 8.53 9.44 15.31
CA GLU A 282 9.46 8.79 16.28
C GLU A 282 8.82 7.69 17.12
N ASN A 283 7.55 7.87 17.47
CA ASN A 283 6.85 6.96 18.38
C ASN A 283 5.85 6.04 17.67
N ASP A 284 5.79 6.05 16.35
CA ASP A 284 4.81 5.29 15.60
C ASP A 284 5.37 3.95 15.11
N ARG A 285 4.47 2.98 15.04
CA ARG A 285 4.69 1.68 14.44
C ARG A 285 4.32 1.69 12.95
N HIS A 286 3.80 0.59 12.43
CA HIS A 286 3.61 0.39 11.00
C HIS A 286 2.45 1.21 10.41
N GLU A 287 1.33 1.31 11.11
CA GLU A 287 0.11 1.95 10.63
C GLU A 287 -0.02 3.39 11.15
N ILE A 288 0.82 4.29 10.67
CA ILE A 288 0.84 5.69 11.13
C ILE A 288 -0.49 6.45 10.94
N LEU A 289 -1.37 5.98 10.06
CA LEU A 289 -2.73 6.52 9.91
C LEU A 289 -3.70 6.04 11.00
N ASN A 290 -3.29 5.06 11.79
CA ASN A 290 -4.08 4.43 12.85
C ASN A 290 -3.37 4.48 14.22
N GLU A 291 -2.35 5.32 14.35
CA GLU A 291 -1.68 5.55 15.63
C GLU A 291 -2.45 6.53 16.50
N THR A 292 -2.08 6.60 17.77
CA THR A 292 -2.75 7.47 18.76
C THR A 292 -2.66 8.97 18.44
N ASP A 293 -1.68 9.37 17.63
CA ASP A 293 -1.48 10.75 17.15
C ASP A 293 -1.70 10.90 15.64
N HIS A 294 -2.49 10.00 15.05
CA HIS A 294 -2.79 9.95 13.61
C HIS A 294 -3.28 11.27 13.01
N GLU A 295 -3.95 12.12 13.80
CA GLU A 295 -4.40 13.44 13.32
C GLU A 295 -3.24 14.30 12.82
N LYS A 296 -2.09 14.23 13.48
CA LYS A 296 -0.87 14.92 13.05
C LYS A 296 -0.37 14.35 11.69
N VAL A 297 -0.44 13.04 11.53
CA VAL A 297 -0.07 12.39 10.26
C VAL A 297 -1.00 12.83 9.14
N TYR A 298 -2.31 12.90 9.42
CA TYR A 298 -3.33 13.37 8.47
C TYR A 298 -3.05 14.81 7.99
N GLU A 299 -2.82 15.74 8.93
CA GLU A 299 -2.52 17.14 8.62
C GLU A 299 -1.18 17.28 7.86
N ASP A 300 -0.18 16.51 8.21
CA ASP A 300 1.11 16.53 7.52
C ASP A 300 0.99 16.08 6.06
N ILE A 301 0.26 15.00 5.80
CA ILE A 301 0.02 14.49 4.44
C ILE A 301 -0.84 15.50 3.65
N PHE A 302 -1.92 16.03 4.26
CA PHE A 302 -2.75 17.05 3.64
C PHE A 302 -1.91 18.28 3.25
N ASN A 303 -1.14 18.82 4.19
CA ASN A 303 -0.29 19.99 3.97
C ASN A 303 0.74 19.74 2.88
N TRP A 304 1.31 18.52 2.82
CA TRP A 304 2.23 18.15 1.76
C TRP A 304 1.54 18.11 0.38
N ILE A 305 0.30 17.60 0.30
CA ILE A 305 -0.46 17.56 -0.95
C ILE A 305 -0.76 18.97 -1.46
N VAL A 306 -1.27 19.87 -0.61
CA VAL A 306 -1.70 21.22 -1.02
C VAL A 306 -0.55 22.21 -1.18
N LYS A 307 0.62 21.89 -0.70
CA LYS A 307 1.84 22.70 -0.79
C LYS A 307 2.50 22.59 -2.19
N ALA A 308 1.73 22.80 -3.25
CA ALA A 308 2.16 22.62 -4.64
C ALA A 308 3.17 23.70 -5.09
#